data_99f0a7c136f6fa3209be9e8afd0d6062
#
_entry.id   99f0a7c136f6fa3209be9e8afd0d6062
#
_cell.length_a   1.000
_cell.length_b   1.000
_cell.length_c   1.000
_cell.angle_alpha   90.00
_cell.angle_beta   90.00
_cell.angle_gamma   90.00
#
_symmetry.space_group_name_H-M   'P 1'
#
loop_
_entity.id
_entity.type
_entity.pdbx_description
1 polymer ?
#
loop_
_entity_poly.entity_id
_entity_poly.type
_entity_poly.pdbx_seq_one_letter_code
_entity_poly.pdbx_strand_id
1 'polypeptide(L)'
;VIKLNSLQYPNVQNLHISSEYSLSILKNNDEFTKLEDEFKKKYSFSQLITFSFSQSGFLGLLLDLSKKGKIAVSIGESYAIIQAAKQFESLGFELEWIGLQKDGNINIEDVKSLKADFIFISSYIIDTFVKVDLEQVKSLTNAIIISNASANSSKFSDAIYFDTYKLTGFSLSSVLLFDNDLFDEQVIGFKDITAVYSILDALKKQFFVTSQKDIFKDKLIEGFGDDIYFLVDSNQTLEYSLHFALKNIKAREIIRTLALDSIHITNGEGCSLGLSMPSRVIQEMGYEELISRNAISFTFCKEFDIEKIEKVIKILVKRYKQIKVLNEQ
;
A
#
# COMPACT_ATOMS: atom_id res chain seq x y z
N VAL A 1 -14.69 -6.76 -17.63
CA VAL A 1 -14.07 -6.79 -16.29
C VAL A 1 -13.89 -5.37 -15.79
N ILE A 2 -14.39 -5.08 -14.62
CA ILE A 2 -14.28 -3.77 -13.93
C ILE A 2 -13.38 -3.96 -12.72
N LYS A 3 -12.24 -3.28 -12.71
CA LYS A 3 -11.28 -3.34 -11.60
C LYS A 3 -11.32 -2.02 -10.82
N LEU A 4 -11.71 -2.09 -9.56
CA LEU A 4 -11.72 -1.00 -8.58
C LEU A 4 -10.80 -1.31 -7.38
N ASN A 5 -9.84 -2.20 -7.58
CA ASN A 5 -8.95 -2.74 -6.54
C ASN A 5 -7.48 -2.75 -6.96
N SER A 6 -7.09 -1.86 -7.87
CA SER A 6 -5.80 -1.92 -8.58
C SER A 6 -4.56 -1.78 -7.68
N LEU A 7 -4.70 -1.22 -6.46
CA LEU A 7 -3.59 -1.08 -5.51
C LEU A 7 -3.51 -2.19 -4.44
N GLN A 8 -4.46 -3.11 -4.43
CA GLN A 8 -4.53 -4.15 -3.40
C GLN A 8 -4.64 -5.56 -3.98
N TYR A 9 -4.83 -5.66 -5.29
CA TYR A 9 -4.81 -6.92 -6.02
C TYR A 9 -3.80 -6.87 -7.16
N PRO A 10 -3.13 -8.00 -7.44
CA PRO A 10 -2.09 -8.02 -8.42
C PRO A 10 -2.60 -7.62 -9.81
N ASN A 11 -1.94 -6.63 -10.37
CA ASN A 11 -2.03 -6.32 -11.78
C ASN A 11 -1.15 -7.32 -12.53
N VAL A 12 -1.65 -8.53 -12.78
CA VAL A 12 -0.90 -9.55 -13.51
C VAL A 12 -0.46 -8.96 -14.85
N GLN A 13 0.84 -8.82 -15.02
CA GLN A 13 1.47 -8.34 -16.24
C GLN A 13 2.25 -9.50 -16.87
N ASN A 14 2.37 -9.51 -18.19
CA ASN A 14 3.29 -10.40 -18.85
C ASN A 14 4.72 -9.93 -18.54
N LEU A 15 5.50 -10.78 -17.91
CA LEU A 15 6.88 -10.50 -17.58
C LEU A 15 7.75 -10.87 -18.77
N HIS A 16 8.29 -9.87 -19.48
CA HIS A 16 9.25 -10.07 -20.55
C HIS A 16 10.60 -9.53 -20.10
N ILE A 17 11.52 -10.44 -19.77
CA ILE A 17 12.88 -10.09 -19.38
C ILE A 17 13.81 -10.49 -20.50
N SER A 18 14.56 -9.52 -21.03
CA SER A 18 15.62 -9.78 -22.00
C SER A 18 16.79 -10.48 -21.32
N SER A 19 17.43 -11.44 -22.04
CA SER A 19 18.69 -12.03 -21.62
C SER A 19 19.82 -11.01 -21.48
N GLU A 20 19.66 -9.82 -22.05
CA GLU A 20 20.59 -8.70 -21.92
C GLU A 20 20.67 -8.17 -20.49
N TYR A 21 19.62 -8.36 -19.67
CA TYR A 21 19.65 -8.07 -18.23
C TYR A 21 20.30 -9.16 -17.39
N SER A 22 20.86 -10.22 -18.01
CA SER A 22 21.58 -11.27 -17.28
C SER A 22 22.86 -10.69 -16.66
N LEU A 23 23.03 -10.89 -15.36
CA LEU A 23 24.23 -10.52 -14.62
C LEU A 23 25.38 -11.44 -14.97
N SER A 24 26.04 -11.22 -16.08
CA SER A 24 27.33 -11.84 -16.34
C SER A 24 28.46 -10.98 -15.77
N ILE A 25 29.17 -11.48 -14.77
CA ILE A 25 30.34 -10.82 -14.18
C ILE A 25 31.42 -10.54 -15.25
N LEU A 26 31.40 -11.29 -16.34
CA LEU A 26 32.37 -11.19 -17.43
C LEU A 26 31.98 -10.19 -18.52
N LYS A 27 30.80 -9.59 -18.45
CA LYS A 27 30.35 -8.54 -19.38
C LYS A 27 29.96 -7.33 -18.56
N ASN A 28 30.49 -6.16 -18.93
CA ASN A 28 29.89 -4.89 -18.49
C ASN A 28 28.43 -4.90 -18.94
N ASN A 29 27.51 -5.06 -17.99
CA ASN A 29 26.09 -5.10 -18.29
C ASN A 29 25.53 -3.68 -18.37
N ASP A 30 25.89 -2.97 -19.45
CA ASP A 30 25.45 -1.58 -19.68
C ASP A 30 23.92 -1.43 -19.61
N GLU A 31 23.16 -2.44 -20.01
CA GLU A 31 21.69 -2.36 -20.00
C GLU A 31 21.13 -2.41 -18.58
N PHE A 32 21.69 -3.25 -17.70
CA PHE A 32 21.26 -3.26 -16.30
C PHE A 32 21.67 -1.97 -15.58
N THR A 33 22.87 -1.49 -15.80
CA THR A 33 23.35 -0.21 -15.24
C THR A 33 22.45 0.95 -15.68
N LYS A 34 22.08 1.01 -16.96
CA LYS A 34 21.15 2.01 -17.47
C LYS A 34 19.77 1.92 -16.80
N LEU A 35 19.26 0.69 -16.60
CA LEU A 35 17.99 0.45 -15.94
C LEU A 35 18.02 0.92 -14.48
N GLU A 36 19.07 0.58 -13.76
CA GLU A 36 19.30 1.01 -12.38
C GLU A 36 19.41 2.54 -12.29
N ASP A 37 20.19 3.15 -13.17
CA ASP A 37 20.36 4.60 -13.23
C ASP A 37 19.07 5.33 -13.60
N GLU A 38 18.28 4.76 -14.51
CA GLU A 38 16.95 5.30 -14.81
C GLU A 38 16.05 5.28 -13.55
N PHE A 39 16.07 4.20 -12.79
CA PHE A 39 15.26 4.06 -11.59
C PHE A 39 15.71 5.06 -10.52
N LYS A 40 17.00 5.11 -10.22
CA LYS A 40 17.60 6.08 -9.29
C LYS A 40 17.27 7.51 -9.67
N LYS A 41 17.47 7.88 -10.95
CA LYS A 41 17.18 9.21 -11.48
C LYS A 41 15.69 9.59 -11.38
N LYS A 42 14.79 8.64 -11.65
CA LYS A 42 13.33 8.89 -11.58
C LYS A 42 12.90 9.38 -10.20
N TYR A 43 13.52 8.88 -9.14
CA TYR A 43 13.16 9.21 -7.76
C TYR A 43 14.21 10.07 -7.06
N SER A 44 15.27 10.48 -7.76
CA SER A 44 16.37 11.33 -7.26
C SER A 44 17.15 10.72 -6.09
N PHE A 45 17.43 9.41 -6.16
CA PHE A 45 18.28 8.69 -5.20
C PHE A 45 19.57 8.23 -5.87
N SER A 46 20.63 8.03 -5.06
CA SER A 46 21.96 7.60 -5.53
C SER A 46 22.17 6.08 -5.43
N GLN A 47 21.48 5.40 -4.53
CA GLN A 47 21.65 3.99 -4.23
C GLN A 47 20.40 3.17 -4.51
N LEU A 48 20.59 1.90 -4.88
CA LEU A 48 19.54 0.91 -5.08
C LEU A 48 19.97 -0.45 -4.56
N ILE A 49 19.16 -1.05 -3.69
CA ILE A 49 19.27 -2.45 -3.29
C ILE A 49 17.96 -3.19 -3.51
N THR A 50 17.99 -4.51 -3.49
CA THR A 50 16.81 -5.36 -3.54
C THR A 50 16.67 -6.15 -2.25
N PHE A 51 15.42 -6.33 -1.80
CA PHE A 51 15.10 -7.11 -0.59
C PHE A 51 13.76 -7.82 -0.77
N SER A 52 13.50 -8.86 0.03
CA SER A 52 12.20 -9.53 0.00
C SER A 52 11.11 -8.67 0.65
N PHE A 53 10.01 -8.39 -0.06
CA PHE A 53 8.83 -7.73 0.53
C PHE A 53 8.06 -8.72 1.40
N SER A 54 8.62 -9.05 2.54
CA SER A 54 8.11 -10.05 3.49
C SER A 54 8.52 -9.69 4.91
N GLN A 55 7.92 -10.36 5.90
CA GLN A 55 8.31 -10.22 7.30
C GLN A 55 9.83 -10.40 7.48
N SER A 56 10.43 -11.42 6.87
CA SER A 56 11.87 -11.69 7.02
C SER A 56 12.73 -10.61 6.34
N GLY A 57 12.32 -10.10 5.18
CA GLY A 57 13.04 -9.04 4.49
C GLY A 57 13.04 -7.74 5.28
N PHE A 58 11.87 -7.31 5.78
CA PHE A 58 11.78 -6.14 6.65
C PHE A 58 12.50 -6.33 7.98
N LEU A 59 12.45 -7.54 8.58
CA LEU A 59 13.22 -7.83 9.78
C LEU A 59 14.73 -7.63 9.54
N GLY A 60 15.24 -8.07 8.38
CA GLY A 60 16.62 -7.82 7.98
C GLY A 60 16.96 -6.32 7.93
N LEU A 61 16.08 -5.50 7.33
CA LEU A 61 16.27 -4.05 7.29
C LEU A 61 16.23 -3.41 8.69
N LEU A 62 15.30 -3.84 9.55
CA LEU A 62 15.21 -3.36 10.94
C LEU A 62 16.49 -3.72 11.74
N LEU A 63 16.99 -4.95 11.61
CA LEU A 63 18.23 -5.38 12.27
C LEU A 63 19.44 -4.60 11.78
N ASP A 64 19.47 -4.24 10.51
CA ASP A 64 20.57 -3.44 9.93
C ASP A 64 20.55 -2.00 10.44
N LEU A 65 19.39 -1.36 10.44
CA LEU A 65 19.20 -0.01 10.99
C LEU A 65 19.43 0.07 12.49
N SER A 66 19.09 -0.98 13.25
CA SER A 66 19.27 -1.00 14.71
C SER A 66 20.73 -0.90 15.16
N LYS A 67 21.68 -1.21 14.28
CA LYS A 67 23.11 -0.99 14.53
C LYS A 67 23.50 0.49 14.47
N LYS A 68 22.66 1.31 13.83
CA LYS A 68 22.91 2.72 13.53
C LYS A 68 22.09 3.67 14.39
N GLY A 69 20.94 3.21 14.92
CA GLY A 69 20.07 4.04 15.74
C GLY A 69 18.75 3.37 16.11
N LYS A 70 17.89 4.14 16.75
CA LYS A 70 16.56 3.72 17.19
C LYS A 70 15.55 3.80 16.04
N ILE A 71 14.57 2.92 16.07
CA ILE A 71 13.60 2.75 15.00
C ILE A 71 12.19 3.01 15.50
N ALA A 72 11.38 3.70 14.70
CA ALA A 72 9.94 3.79 14.85
C ALA A 72 9.22 3.23 13.62
N VAL A 73 8.01 2.70 13.84
CA VAL A 73 7.15 2.19 12.75
C VAL A 73 5.74 2.71 12.94
N SER A 74 5.16 3.27 11.87
CA SER A 74 3.74 3.60 11.86
C SER A 74 2.89 2.34 11.79
N ILE A 75 1.88 2.22 12.66
CA ILE A 75 0.93 1.09 12.60
C ILE A 75 0.04 1.13 11.34
N GLY A 76 0.06 2.23 10.60
CA GLY A 76 -0.59 2.36 9.29
C GLY A 76 0.16 1.71 8.13
N GLU A 77 1.33 1.12 8.38
CA GLU A 77 2.16 0.43 7.39
C GLU A 77 1.63 -0.95 7.00
N SER A 78 2.22 -1.55 5.95
CA SER A 78 1.85 -2.86 5.42
C SER A 78 2.01 -3.99 6.45
N TYR A 79 1.24 -5.07 6.26
CA TYR A 79 1.29 -6.24 7.14
C TYR A 79 2.70 -6.81 7.27
N ALA A 80 3.48 -6.82 6.19
CA ALA A 80 4.83 -7.38 6.20
C ALA A 80 5.76 -6.66 7.18
N ILE A 81 5.77 -5.32 7.17
CA ILE A 81 6.62 -4.56 8.10
C ILE A 81 6.08 -4.59 9.54
N ILE A 82 4.76 -4.59 9.73
CA ILE A 82 4.15 -4.72 11.06
C ILE A 82 4.53 -6.06 11.71
N GLN A 83 4.49 -7.16 10.95
CA GLN A 83 4.92 -8.47 11.47
C GLN A 83 6.42 -8.51 11.74
N ALA A 84 7.24 -7.87 10.90
CA ALA A 84 8.67 -7.74 11.13
C ALA A 84 8.97 -6.93 12.40
N ALA A 85 8.28 -5.81 12.61
CA ALA A 85 8.44 -4.97 13.79
C ALA A 85 8.06 -5.72 15.10
N LYS A 86 6.94 -6.44 15.10
CA LYS A 86 6.54 -7.30 16.23
C LYS A 86 7.54 -8.42 16.49
N GLN A 87 8.11 -9.02 15.45
CA GLN A 87 9.16 -10.02 15.60
C GLN A 87 10.46 -9.39 16.15
N PHE A 88 10.81 -8.21 15.68
CA PHE A 88 11.97 -7.45 16.13
C PHE A 88 11.88 -7.17 17.66
N GLU A 89 10.72 -6.73 18.17
CA GLU A 89 10.46 -6.57 19.60
C GLU A 89 10.56 -7.91 20.34
N SER A 90 10.03 -9.00 19.77
CA SER A 90 10.09 -10.33 20.41
C SER A 90 11.50 -10.87 20.53
N LEU A 91 12.46 -10.38 19.75
CA LEU A 91 13.88 -10.67 19.83
C LEU A 91 14.61 -9.81 20.89
N GLY A 92 13.88 -8.90 21.56
CA GLY A 92 14.42 -8.06 22.64
C GLY A 92 14.95 -6.69 22.17
N PHE A 93 14.70 -6.30 20.93
CA PHE A 93 15.04 -4.96 20.44
C PHE A 93 13.94 -3.95 20.78
N GLU A 94 14.34 -2.72 21.07
CA GLU A 94 13.40 -1.62 21.30
C GLU A 94 12.91 -1.01 19.97
N LEU A 95 11.61 -0.69 19.92
CA LEU A 95 10.97 -0.05 18.78
C LEU A 95 9.89 0.91 19.30
N GLU A 96 9.76 2.07 18.66
CA GLU A 96 8.69 3.03 18.94
C GLU A 96 7.56 2.88 17.92
N TRP A 97 6.30 3.04 18.37
CA TRP A 97 5.13 2.94 17.49
C TRP A 97 4.50 4.30 17.28
N ILE A 98 4.11 4.59 16.03
CA ILE A 98 3.28 5.75 15.69
C ILE A 98 1.86 5.23 15.45
N GLY A 99 0.95 5.60 16.35
CA GLY A 99 -0.45 5.20 16.33
C GLY A 99 -1.27 5.90 15.26
N LEU A 100 -2.53 5.45 15.11
CA LEU A 100 -3.56 6.09 14.29
C LEU A 100 -4.65 6.69 15.19
N GLN A 101 -5.22 7.80 14.73
CA GLN A 101 -6.42 8.39 15.30
C GLN A 101 -7.67 7.72 14.69
N LYS A 102 -8.82 7.93 15.31
CA LYS A 102 -10.08 7.33 14.87
C LYS A 102 -10.54 7.79 13.47
N ASP A 103 -10.09 8.94 13.02
CA ASP A 103 -10.32 9.49 11.68
C ASP A 103 -9.36 8.95 10.60
N GLY A 104 -8.43 8.08 10.98
CA GLY A 104 -7.43 7.46 10.11
C GLY A 104 -6.15 8.26 9.96
N ASN A 105 -6.03 9.44 10.56
CA ASN A 105 -4.78 10.20 10.56
C ASN A 105 -3.76 9.57 11.52
N ILE A 106 -2.47 9.80 11.26
CA ILE A 106 -1.41 9.44 12.21
C ILE A 106 -1.57 10.24 13.50
N ASN A 107 -1.18 9.63 14.62
CA ASN A 107 -1.13 10.35 15.88
C ASN A 107 0.12 11.26 15.89
N ILE A 108 -0.09 12.55 15.66
CA ILE A 108 0.98 13.53 15.55
C ILE A 108 1.72 13.76 16.90
N GLU A 109 1.08 13.48 18.03
CA GLU A 109 1.73 13.58 19.35
C GLU A 109 2.75 12.47 19.53
N ASP A 110 2.50 11.27 18.97
CA ASP A 110 3.52 10.21 18.96
C ASP A 110 4.74 10.69 18.16
N VAL A 111 4.54 11.31 16.98
CA VAL A 111 5.65 11.84 16.16
C VAL A 111 6.48 12.88 16.91
N LYS A 112 5.83 13.81 17.64
CA LYS A 112 6.52 14.83 18.44
C LYS A 112 7.37 14.26 19.58
N SER A 113 6.96 13.13 20.13
CA SER A 113 7.62 12.48 21.25
C SER A 113 8.71 11.49 20.87
N LEU A 114 8.85 11.18 19.55
CA LEU A 114 9.82 10.20 19.05
C LEU A 114 11.26 10.54 19.43
N LYS A 115 11.97 9.48 19.77
CA LYS A 115 13.43 9.49 19.96
C LYS A 115 14.12 8.62 18.90
N ALA A 116 13.38 8.19 17.90
CA ALA A 116 13.86 7.34 16.82
C ALA A 116 14.75 8.15 15.85
N ASP A 117 15.77 7.47 15.32
CA ASP A 117 16.63 7.98 14.25
C ASP A 117 16.08 7.61 12.87
N PHE A 118 15.27 6.53 12.80
CA PHE A 118 14.67 5.99 11.56
C PHE A 118 13.18 5.77 11.77
N ILE A 119 12.36 6.16 10.78
CA ILE A 119 10.90 6.00 10.83
C ILE A 119 10.43 5.32 9.55
N PHE A 120 9.76 4.19 9.70
CA PHE A 120 8.97 3.61 8.62
C PHE A 120 7.56 4.21 8.65
N ILE A 121 7.28 5.11 7.71
CA ILE A 121 6.01 5.80 7.56
C ILE A 121 5.80 6.21 6.10
N SER A 122 4.66 5.83 5.53
CA SER A 122 4.33 6.13 4.15
C SER A 122 3.48 7.40 4.02
N SER A 123 3.45 7.99 2.83
CA SER A 123 2.63 9.17 2.53
C SER A 123 1.12 8.88 2.47
N TYR A 124 0.72 7.65 2.77
CA TYR A 124 -0.67 7.21 2.87
C TYR A 124 -0.79 6.01 3.82
N ILE A 125 -1.93 5.88 4.46
CA ILE A 125 -2.26 4.74 5.32
C ILE A 125 -2.78 3.58 4.45
N ILE A 126 -2.27 2.38 4.68
CA ILE A 126 -2.76 1.17 4.01
C ILE A 126 -4.26 0.97 4.32
N ASP A 127 -5.00 0.37 3.42
CA ASP A 127 -6.43 0.06 3.46
C ASP A 127 -7.36 1.28 3.35
N THR A 128 -7.13 2.34 4.12
CA THR A 128 -7.99 3.55 4.11
C THR A 128 -7.59 4.58 3.08
N PHE A 129 -6.32 4.56 2.65
CA PHE A 129 -5.71 5.55 1.74
C PHE A 129 -5.72 6.99 2.26
N VAL A 130 -5.89 7.21 3.56
CA VAL A 130 -5.73 8.53 4.17
C VAL A 130 -4.31 9.02 3.92
N LYS A 131 -4.19 10.24 3.42
CA LYS A 131 -2.90 10.89 3.14
C LYS A 131 -2.17 11.21 4.45
N VAL A 132 -0.87 10.99 4.46
CA VAL A 132 0.01 11.40 5.54
C VAL A 132 0.87 12.56 5.07
N ASP A 133 0.84 13.67 5.79
CA ASP A 133 1.69 14.82 5.51
C ASP A 133 3.11 14.58 6.02
N LEU A 134 3.96 14.02 5.14
CA LEU A 134 5.36 13.77 5.47
C LEU A 134 6.19 15.06 5.61
N GLU A 135 5.74 16.19 5.06
CA GLU A 135 6.37 17.50 5.30
C GLU A 135 6.18 17.91 6.77
N GLN A 136 4.95 17.76 7.29
CA GLN A 136 4.69 17.98 8.70
C GLN A 136 5.49 17.02 9.58
N VAL A 137 5.52 15.73 9.25
CA VAL A 137 6.33 14.74 9.99
C VAL A 137 7.80 15.18 10.02
N LYS A 138 8.38 15.54 8.87
CA LYS A 138 9.78 15.97 8.76
C LYS A 138 10.08 17.26 9.54
N SER A 139 9.09 18.14 9.69
CA SER A 139 9.23 19.36 10.49
C SER A 139 9.27 19.12 12.02
N LEU A 140 8.77 17.97 12.46
CA LEU A 140 8.66 17.61 13.87
C LEU A 140 9.78 16.69 14.37
N THR A 141 10.53 16.06 13.46
CA THR A 141 11.60 15.13 13.80
C THR A 141 12.76 15.23 12.80
N ASN A 142 13.97 14.95 13.28
CA ASN A 142 15.16 14.83 12.42
C ASN A 142 15.35 13.38 11.89
N ALA A 143 14.45 12.47 12.21
CA ALA A 143 14.58 11.07 11.81
C ALA A 143 14.56 10.91 10.30
N ILE A 144 15.23 9.87 9.83
CA ILE A 144 15.24 9.43 8.43
C ILE A 144 13.91 8.74 8.13
N ILE A 145 13.18 9.23 7.12
CA ILE A 145 11.87 8.73 6.74
C ILE A 145 12.01 7.70 5.62
N ILE A 146 11.53 6.48 5.86
CA ILE A 146 11.54 5.35 4.92
C ILE A 146 10.08 5.02 4.56
N SER A 147 9.71 5.15 3.27
CA SER A 147 8.31 5.13 2.84
C SER A 147 8.01 4.12 1.74
N ASN A 148 6.80 3.55 1.75
CA ASN A 148 6.27 2.81 0.61
C ASN A 148 5.80 3.78 -0.48
N ALA A 149 6.41 3.71 -1.66
CA ALA A 149 6.11 4.57 -2.79
C ALA A 149 5.23 3.91 -3.87
N SER A 150 4.60 2.76 -3.58
CA SER A 150 3.84 1.99 -4.57
C SER A 150 2.57 2.70 -5.07
N ALA A 151 1.89 3.43 -4.19
CA ALA A 151 0.67 4.17 -4.53
C ALA A 151 0.92 5.68 -4.65
N ASN A 152 1.75 6.20 -3.79
CA ASN A 152 2.10 7.62 -3.73
C ASN A 152 3.54 7.77 -3.22
N SER A 153 4.31 8.65 -3.82
CA SER A 153 5.66 9.00 -3.38
C SER A 153 5.71 10.43 -2.88
N SER A 154 6.54 10.68 -1.87
CA SER A 154 6.76 12.01 -1.33
C SER A 154 8.23 12.41 -1.45
N LYS A 155 8.49 13.67 -1.80
CA LYS A 155 9.84 14.24 -1.80
C LYS A 155 10.44 14.40 -0.39
N PHE A 156 9.63 14.21 0.65
CA PHE A 156 10.05 14.28 2.04
C PHE A 156 10.47 12.91 2.61
N SER A 157 10.47 11.86 1.77
CA SER A 157 11.03 10.55 2.10
C SER A 157 12.53 10.54 1.84
N ASP A 158 13.32 10.09 2.81
CA ASP A 158 14.79 9.94 2.69
C ASP A 158 15.18 8.58 2.09
N ALA A 159 14.26 7.61 2.12
CA ALA A 159 14.36 6.34 1.38
C ALA A 159 12.96 5.87 0.99
N ILE A 160 12.86 5.15 -0.12
CA ILE A 160 11.59 4.61 -0.60
C ILE A 160 11.70 3.16 -1.02
N TYR A 161 10.65 2.38 -0.78
CA TYR A 161 10.51 1.01 -1.24
C TYR A 161 9.17 0.77 -1.92
N PHE A 162 9.00 -0.40 -2.55
CA PHE A 162 7.83 -0.70 -3.36
C PHE A 162 7.21 -2.05 -2.99
N ASP A 163 5.88 -2.13 -2.98
CA ASP A 163 5.15 -3.39 -2.87
C ASP A 163 5.08 -4.07 -4.26
N THR A 164 6.00 -4.97 -4.50
CA THR A 164 6.16 -5.62 -5.80
C THR A 164 4.93 -6.39 -6.21
N TYR A 165 4.31 -7.11 -5.26
CA TYR A 165 3.13 -7.92 -5.55
C TYR A 165 1.94 -7.05 -6.00
N LYS A 166 1.71 -5.92 -5.32
CA LYS A 166 0.65 -4.97 -5.70
C LYS A 166 0.90 -4.29 -7.03
N LEU A 167 2.16 -4.04 -7.37
CA LEU A 167 2.52 -3.39 -8.63
C LEU A 167 2.52 -4.36 -9.81
N THR A 168 3.09 -5.54 -9.65
CA THR A 168 3.40 -6.46 -10.76
C THR A 168 2.52 -7.70 -10.81
N GLY A 169 1.95 -8.11 -9.69
CA GLY A 169 1.24 -9.38 -9.54
C GLY A 169 2.17 -10.59 -9.32
N PHE A 170 3.47 -10.36 -9.13
CA PHE A 170 4.47 -11.41 -8.89
C PHE A 170 5.12 -11.25 -7.53
N SER A 171 5.43 -12.38 -6.87
CA SER A 171 6.20 -12.41 -5.63
C SER A 171 7.69 -12.34 -5.95
N LEU A 172 8.14 -11.13 -6.33
CA LEU A 172 9.53 -10.81 -6.58
C LEU A 172 10.11 -10.06 -5.37
N SER A 173 11.44 -9.86 -5.38
CA SER A 173 12.07 -8.93 -4.45
C SER A 173 11.49 -7.52 -4.65
N SER A 174 11.54 -6.71 -3.61
CA SER A 174 11.30 -5.27 -3.70
C SER A 174 12.59 -4.53 -4.02
N VAL A 175 12.44 -3.28 -4.45
CA VAL A 175 13.51 -2.30 -4.61
C VAL A 175 13.43 -1.30 -3.47
N LEU A 176 14.58 -0.99 -2.89
CA LEU A 176 14.78 0.09 -1.92
C LEU A 176 15.75 1.10 -2.51
N LEU A 177 15.31 2.35 -2.61
CA LEU A 177 16.10 3.50 -3.08
C LEU A 177 16.43 4.40 -1.89
N PHE A 178 17.66 4.86 -1.79
CA PHE A 178 18.13 5.68 -0.68
C PHE A 178 19.39 6.46 -1.07
N ASP A 179 19.81 7.35 -0.19
CA ASP A 179 21.05 8.10 -0.31
C ASP A 179 22.02 7.77 0.83
N ASN A 180 23.28 8.13 0.65
CA ASN A 180 24.37 7.93 1.60
C ASN A 180 24.56 6.45 1.99
N ASP A 181 25.11 6.21 3.18
CA ASP A 181 25.40 4.88 3.73
C ASP A 181 24.25 4.36 4.62
N LEU A 182 22.99 4.64 4.24
CA LEU A 182 21.83 4.22 5.03
C LEU A 182 21.76 2.70 5.15
N PHE A 183 22.00 2.00 4.03
CA PHE A 183 22.15 0.56 3.97
C PHE A 183 23.46 0.21 3.26
N ASP A 184 23.99 -0.99 3.50
CA ASP A 184 25.19 -1.45 2.82
C ASP A 184 24.93 -1.63 1.31
N GLU A 185 25.93 -1.28 0.49
CA GLU A 185 25.84 -1.47 -0.95
C GLU A 185 25.72 -2.96 -1.28
N GLN A 186 24.72 -3.28 -2.08
CA GLN A 186 24.50 -4.65 -2.51
C GLN A 186 25.40 -5.01 -3.68
N VAL A 187 26.20 -6.05 -3.54
CA VAL A 187 27.08 -6.54 -4.60
C VAL A 187 26.28 -6.95 -5.84
N ILE A 188 26.77 -6.60 -7.02
CA ILE A 188 26.24 -7.08 -8.30
C ILE A 188 26.19 -8.61 -8.25
N GLY A 189 25.07 -9.22 -8.64
CA GLY A 189 24.83 -10.66 -8.53
C GLY A 189 23.91 -11.05 -7.37
N PHE A 190 23.77 -10.20 -6.36
CA PHE A 190 22.76 -10.33 -5.31
C PHE A 190 21.53 -9.45 -5.54
N LYS A 191 21.60 -8.50 -6.50
CA LYS A 191 20.44 -7.70 -6.92
C LYS A 191 19.50 -8.56 -7.76
N ASP A 192 18.22 -8.50 -7.45
CA ASP A 192 17.16 -9.13 -8.27
C ASP A 192 16.78 -8.22 -9.44
N ILE A 193 17.44 -8.44 -10.59
CA ILE A 193 17.20 -7.68 -11.82
C ILE A 193 15.76 -7.78 -12.27
N THR A 194 15.15 -8.96 -12.10
CA THR A 194 13.75 -9.20 -12.47
C THR A 194 12.82 -8.26 -11.71
N ALA A 195 13.08 -8.08 -10.41
CA ALA A 195 12.35 -7.17 -9.57
C ALA A 195 12.56 -5.72 -10.01
N VAL A 196 13.80 -5.28 -10.23
CA VAL A 196 14.13 -3.91 -10.66
C VAL A 196 13.39 -3.57 -11.96
N TYR A 197 13.51 -4.45 -12.98
CA TYR A 197 12.84 -4.26 -14.26
C TYR A 197 11.32 -4.21 -14.11
N SER A 198 10.76 -5.20 -13.43
CA SER A 198 9.30 -5.37 -13.33
C SER A 198 8.62 -4.25 -12.55
N ILE A 199 9.25 -3.78 -11.47
CA ILE A 199 8.74 -2.65 -10.69
C ILE A 199 8.81 -1.37 -11.52
N LEU A 200 9.93 -1.10 -12.18
CA LEU A 200 10.08 0.11 -12.99
C LEU A 200 9.09 0.13 -14.17
N ASP A 201 8.90 -1.01 -14.85
CA ASP A 201 7.93 -1.15 -15.93
C ASP A 201 6.49 -0.95 -15.42
N ALA A 202 6.14 -1.53 -14.27
CA ALA A 202 4.84 -1.35 -13.65
C ALA A 202 4.57 0.12 -13.27
N LEU A 203 5.57 0.80 -12.70
CA LEU A 203 5.48 2.22 -12.33
C LEU A 203 5.41 3.15 -13.55
N LYS A 204 5.98 2.78 -14.69
CA LYS A 204 5.81 3.52 -15.96
C LYS A 204 4.39 3.38 -16.53
N LYS A 205 3.74 2.23 -16.30
CA LYS A 205 2.39 1.92 -16.77
C LYS A 205 1.30 2.29 -15.77
N GLN A 206 1.68 2.63 -14.55
CA GLN A 206 0.74 3.01 -13.51
C GLN A 206 0.04 4.32 -13.88
N PHE A 207 -1.27 4.29 -13.86
CA PHE A 207 -2.10 5.44 -14.16
C PHE A 207 -3.22 5.54 -13.11
N PHE A 208 -3.47 6.73 -12.61
CA PHE A 208 -4.51 7.00 -11.64
C PHE A 208 -5.50 8.04 -12.16
N VAL A 209 -6.79 7.81 -11.91
CA VAL A 209 -7.88 8.68 -12.31
C VAL A 209 -8.43 9.40 -11.09
N THR A 210 -8.27 10.69 -11.05
CA THR A 210 -8.72 11.54 -9.92
C THR A 210 -10.14 12.07 -10.09
N SER A 211 -10.63 12.16 -11.32
CA SER A 211 -11.94 12.74 -11.67
C SER A 211 -13.16 11.91 -11.25
N GLN A 212 -12.98 10.66 -10.85
CA GLN A 212 -14.11 9.73 -10.65
C GLN A 212 -14.52 9.52 -9.20
N LYS A 213 -13.68 9.91 -8.26
CA LYS A 213 -13.89 9.69 -6.83
C LYS A 213 -15.23 10.24 -6.35
N ASP A 214 -15.48 11.52 -6.61
CA ASP A 214 -16.69 12.18 -6.15
C ASP A 214 -17.93 11.64 -6.86
N ILE A 215 -17.85 11.34 -8.15
CA ILE A 215 -18.95 10.74 -8.91
C ILE A 215 -19.34 9.39 -8.30
N PHE A 216 -18.35 8.52 -8.00
CA PHE A 216 -18.63 7.24 -7.36
C PHE A 216 -19.18 7.42 -5.94
N LYS A 217 -18.65 8.36 -5.16
CA LYS A 217 -19.13 8.67 -3.81
C LYS A 217 -20.60 9.08 -3.82
N ASP A 218 -20.97 10.04 -4.67
CA ASP A 218 -22.34 10.53 -4.76
C ASP A 218 -23.31 9.43 -5.20
N LYS A 219 -22.93 8.63 -6.20
CA LYS A 219 -23.75 7.50 -6.65
C LYS A 219 -23.86 6.37 -5.61
N LEU A 220 -22.83 6.15 -4.81
CA LEU A 220 -22.91 5.21 -3.69
C LEU A 220 -23.88 5.73 -2.62
N ILE A 221 -23.79 6.99 -2.23
CA ILE A 221 -24.71 7.61 -1.26
C ILE A 221 -26.16 7.55 -1.78
N GLU A 222 -26.39 7.90 -3.05
CA GLU A 222 -27.71 7.81 -3.69
C GLU A 222 -28.24 6.37 -3.66
N GLY A 223 -27.39 5.37 -3.94
CA GLY A 223 -27.80 3.97 -4.06
C GLY A 223 -28.03 3.26 -2.72
N PHE A 224 -27.29 3.60 -1.69
CA PHE A 224 -27.32 2.92 -0.38
C PHE A 224 -28.06 3.70 0.70
N GLY A 225 -28.21 5.02 0.57
CA GLY A 225 -28.83 5.86 1.60
C GLY A 225 -28.15 5.68 2.96
N ASP A 226 -28.93 5.33 3.98
CA ASP A 226 -28.44 5.16 5.35
C ASP A 226 -27.63 3.87 5.59
N ASP A 227 -27.56 2.97 4.61
CA ASP A 227 -26.81 1.71 4.72
C ASP A 227 -25.29 1.89 4.45
N ILE A 228 -24.87 3.02 3.89
CA ILE A 228 -23.45 3.35 3.69
C ILE A 228 -22.96 4.32 4.77
N TYR A 229 -21.71 4.17 5.18
CA TYR A 229 -21.03 5.13 6.06
C TYR A 229 -19.53 5.19 5.76
N PHE A 230 -18.89 6.27 6.20
CA PHE A 230 -17.48 6.54 5.95
C PHE A 230 -16.73 6.55 7.29
N LEU A 231 -15.68 5.73 7.39
CA LEU A 231 -14.81 5.67 8.57
C LEU A 231 -13.75 6.77 8.56
N VAL A 232 -13.43 7.26 7.37
CA VAL A 232 -12.48 8.33 7.13
C VAL A 232 -13.11 9.38 6.20
N ASP A 233 -12.66 10.63 6.30
CA ASP A 233 -13.09 11.67 5.36
C ASP A 233 -12.48 11.38 3.98
N SER A 234 -13.34 11.23 2.97
CA SER A 234 -12.91 10.99 1.59
C SER A 234 -12.00 12.10 1.04
N ASN A 235 -12.10 13.34 1.54
CA ASN A 235 -11.24 14.44 1.12
C ASN A 235 -9.80 14.28 1.63
N GLN A 236 -9.61 13.54 2.72
CA GLN A 236 -8.29 13.24 3.27
C GLN A 236 -7.65 12.01 2.64
N THR A 237 -8.36 11.22 1.83
CA THR A 237 -7.79 10.08 1.13
C THR A 237 -7.13 10.49 -0.19
N LEU A 238 -6.29 9.61 -0.76
CA LEU A 238 -5.71 9.83 -2.10
C LEU A 238 -6.82 10.13 -3.12
N GLU A 239 -6.54 11.00 -4.07
CA GLU A 239 -7.53 11.55 -5.02
C GLU A 239 -8.18 10.48 -5.91
N TYR A 240 -7.51 9.35 -6.09
CA TYR A 240 -7.96 8.20 -6.90
C TYR A 240 -8.41 7.01 -6.05
N SER A 241 -8.74 7.25 -4.79
CA SER A 241 -9.21 6.20 -3.87
C SER A 241 -10.45 6.64 -3.11
N LEU A 242 -11.29 5.67 -2.74
CA LEU A 242 -12.47 5.86 -1.94
C LEU A 242 -12.59 4.71 -0.93
N HIS A 243 -12.73 5.05 0.35
CA HIS A 243 -12.93 4.11 1.43
C HIS A 243 -14.30 4.32 2.07
N PHE A 244 -15.08 3.27 2.23
CA PHE A 244 -16.42 3.30 2.82
C PHE A 244 -16.77 1.95 3.47
N ALA A 245 -17.88 1.90 4.18
CA ALA A 245 -18.39 0.67 4.77
C ALA A 245 -19.88 0.52 4.56
N LEU A 246 -20.36 -0.72 4.54
CA LEU A 246 -21.78 -1.06 4.36
C LEU A 246 -22.30 -1.77 5.62
N LYS A 247 -23.45 -1.32 6.14
CA LYS A 247 -24.05 -1.88 7.35
C LYS A 247 -24.50 -3.34 7.15
N ASN A 248 -24.37 -4.14 8.20
CA ASN A 248 -24.97 -5.48 8.32
C ASN A 248 -24.50 -6.52 7.29
N ILE A 249 -23.35 -6.30 6.65
CA ILE A 249 -22.70 -7.31 5.80
C ILE A 249 -21.20 -7.38 6.09
N LYS A 250 -20.61 -8.51 5.77
CA LYS A 250 -19.14 -8.63 5.74
C LYS A 250 -18.64 -8.29 4.33
N ALA A 251 -17.65 -7.41 4.21
CA ALA A 251 -17.10 -7.01 2.91
C ALA A 251 -16.70 -8.20 2.03
N ARG A 252 -16.17 -9.29 2.62
CA ARG A 252 -15.83 -10.50 1.87
C ARG A 252 -17.01 -11.12 1.12
N GLU A 253 -18.24 -10.96 1.62
CA GLU A 253 -19.45 -11.53 1.00
C GLU A 253 -19.77 -10.74 -0.29
N ILE A 254 -19.76 -9.41 -0.20
CA ILE A 254 -20.00 -8.57 -1.37
C ILE A 254 -18.86 -8.66 -2.40
N ILE A 255 -17.59 -8.77 -1.96
CA ILE A 255 -16.43 -8.94 -2.84
C ILE A 255 -16.58 -10.21 -3.67
N ARG A 256 -16.90 -11.35 -3.03
CA ARG A 256 -17.07 -12.63 -3.73
C ARG A 256 -18.27 -12.62 -4.68
N THR A 257 -19.37 -12.00 -4.26
CA THR A 257 -20.58 -11.94 -5.06
C THR A 257 -20.41 -11.04 -6.29
N LEU A 258 -19.74 -9.90 -6.15
CA LEU A 258 -19.44 -9.00 -7.27
C LEU A 258 -18.43 -9.59 -8.25
N ALA A 259 -17.52 -10.45 -7.81
CA ALA A 259 -16.60 -11.15 -8.69
C ALA A 259 -17.34 -12.00 -9.75
N LEU A 260 -18.53 -12.54 -9.43
CA LEU A 260 -19.40 -13.23 -10.39
C LEU A 260 -19.93 -12.31 -11.49
N ASP A 261 -20.06 -11.02 -11.20
CA ASP A 261 -20.45 -9.99 -12.17
C ASP A 261 -19.22 -9.35 -12.85
N SER A 262 -18.02 -9.93 -12.67
CA SER A 262 -16.74 -9.40 -13.17
C SER A 262 -16.42 -7.98 -12.65
N ILE A 263 -16.84 -7.67 -11.42
CA ILE A 263 -16.53 -6.44 -10.70
C ILE A 263 -15.61 -6.81 -9.53
N HIS A 264 -14.39 -6.27 -9.54
CA HIS A 264 -13.37 -6.56 -8.54
C HIS A 264 -13.15 -5.36 -7.62
N ILE A 265 -13.45 -5.56 -6.35
CA ILE A 265 -13.27 -4.60 -5.25
C ILE A 265 -12.45 -5.27 -4.14
N THR A 266 -12.11 -4.54 -3.09
CA THR A 266 -11.31 -5.05 -1.98
C THR A 266 -11.77 -4.48 -0.64
N ASN A 267 -11.37 -5.14 0.45
CA ASN A 267 -11.51 -4.65 1.82
C ASN A 267 -10.15 -4.38 2.49
N GLY A 268 -9.09 -4.29 1.67
CA GLY A 268 -7.77 -4.01 2.18
C GLY A 268 -6.79 -5.17 2.06
N GLU A 269 -5.66 -5.05 2.74
CA GLU A 269 -4.52 -5.95 2.67
C GLU A 269 -4.85 -7.39 3.12
N GLY A 270 -5.69 -7.54 4.14
CA GLY A 270 -6.10 -8.85 4.64
C GLY A 270 -6.82 -9.72 3.61
N CYS A 271 -7.52 -9.11 2.65
CA CYS A 271 -8.17 -9.83 1.54
C CYS A 271 -7.15 -10.24 0.48
N SER A 272 -6.22 -9.35 0.14
CA SER A 272 -5.19 -9.61 -0.89
C SER A 272 -4.23 -10.73 -0.48
N LEU A 273 -4.01 -10.90 0.82
CA LEU A 273 -3.23 -12.01 1.37
C LEU A 273 -4.03 -13.33 1.47
N GLY A 274 -5.28 -13.37 1.01
CA GLY A 274 -6.14 -14.55 1.09
C GLY A 274 -6.63 -14.90 2.50
N LEU A 275 -6.35 -14.08 3.50
CA LEU A 275 -6.60 -14.38 4.91
C LEU A 275 -8.06 -14.15 5.33
N SER A 276 -8.89 -13.49 4.54
CA SER A 276 -10.29 -13.15 4.88
C SER A 276 -10.44 -12.46 6.26
N MET A 277 -9.39 -11.76 6.68
CA MET A 277 -9.33 -11.07 7.96
C MET A 277 -9.97 -9.69 7.89
N PRO A 278 -10.46 -9.15 9.02
CA PRO A 278 -10.84 -7.74 9.09
C PRO A 278 -9.63 -6.84 8.83
N SER A 279 -9.88 -5.61 8.40
CA SER A 279 -8.79 -4.64 8.26
C SER A 279 -8.13 -4.38 9.62
N ARG A 280 -6.85 -4.69 9.72
CA ARG A 280 -6.03 -4.39 10.89
C ARG A 280 -5.97 -2.87 11.14
N VAL A 281 -5.81 -2.10 10.08
CA VAL A 281 -5.72 -0.64 10.15
C VAL A 281 -6.95 -0.04 10.83
N ILE A 282 -8.15 -0.49 10.46
CA ILE A 282 -9.40 0.01 11.05
C ILE A 282 -9.51 -0.38 12.53
N GLN A 283 -9.02 -1.57 12.90
CA GLN A 283 -8.95 -1.97 14.31
C GLN A 283 -7.95 -1.10 15.09
N GLU A 284 -6.80 -0.79 14.52
CA GLU A 284 -5.81 0.13 15.10
C GLU A 284 -6.30 1.59 15.21
N MET A 285 -7.29 1.98 14.39
CA MET A 285 -8.02 3.24 14.54
C MET A 285 -9.01 3.22 15.72
N GLY A 286 -9.13 2.11 16.45
CA GLY A 286 -10.02 1.95 17.61
C GLY A 286 -11.45 1.53 17.26
N TYR A 287 -11.70 0.98 16.07
CA TYR A 287 -12.99 0.39 15.72
C TYR A 287 -13.05 -1.10 16.07
N GLU A 288 -14.26 -1.55 16.41
CA GLU A 288 -14.52 -2.97 16.68
C GLU A 288 -14.31 -3.83 15.42
N GLU A 289 -14.02 -5.11 15.64
CA GLU A 289 -13.81 -6.08 14.57
C GLU A 289 -15.00 -6.15 13.59
N LEU A 290 -16.22 -6.07 14.08
CA LEU A 290 -17.44 -6.11 13.25
C LEU A 290 -17.44 -4.94 12.24
N ILE A 291 -17.10 -3.74 12.69
CA ILE A 291 -17.03 -2.55 11.84
C ILE A 291 -15.90 -2.71 10.82
N SER A 292 -14.72 -3.18 11.25
CA SER A 292 -13.59 -3.40 10.35
C SER A 292 -13.85 -4.44 9.26
N ARG A 293 -14.79 -5.37 9.49
CA ARG A 293 -15.23 -6.36 8.48
C ARG A 293 -16.16 -5.80 7.42
N ASN A 294 -16.77 -4.63 7.66
CA ASN A 294 -17.74 -4.02 6.75
C ASN A 294 -17.08 -3.09 5.71
N ALA A 295 -15.80 -2.78 5.89
CA ALA A 295 -15.07 -1.79 5.12
C ALA A 295 -14.69 -2.28 3.71
N ILE A 296 -14.80 -1.38 2.75
CA ILE A 296 -14.52 -1.60 1.32
C ILE A 296 -13.69 -0.43 0.82
N SER A 297 -12.75 -0.73 -0.07
CA SER A 297 -11.91 0.28 -0.72
C SER A 297 -11.99 0.17 -2.23
N PHE A 298 -12.08 1.31 -2.90
CA PHE A 298 -11.95 1.45 -4.34
C PHE A 298 -10.68 2.21 -4.69
N THR A 299 -10.09 1.86 -5.83
CA THR A 299 -9.01 2.64 -6.46
C THR A 299 -9.27 2.73 -7.95
N PHE A 300 -9.06 3.93 -8.51
CA PHE A 300 -9.43 4.26 -9.87
C PHE A 300 -8.18 4.35 -10.75
N CYS A 301 -7.97 3.33 -11.58
CA CYS A 301 -6.87 3.27 -12.56
C CYS A 301 -7.39 3.26 -14.01
N LYS A 302 -8.68 3.51 -14.21
CA LYS A 302 -9.32 3.59 -15.50
C LYS A 302 -10.54 4.49 -15.42
N GLU A 303 -10.75 5.29 -16.46
CA GLU A 303 -11.98 6.06 -16.61
C GLU A 303 -13.17 5.19 -17.02
N PHE A 304 -14.31 5.49 -16.43
CA PHE A 304 -15.60 4.91 -16.75
C PHE A 304 -16.57 6.05 -17.10
N ASP A 305 -17.38 5.86 -18.14
CA ASP A 305 -18.50 6.74 -18.41
C ASP A 305 -19.57 6.64 -17.31
N ILE A 306 -20.43 7.65 -17.23
CA ILE A 306 -21.44 7.75 -16.18
C ILE A 306 -22.42 6.57 -16.21
N GLU A 307 -22.80 6.08 -17.39
CA GLU A 307 -23.71 4.95 -17.55
C GLU A 307 -23.10 3.67 -16.93
N LYS A 308 -21.80 3.48 -17.13
CA LYS A 308 -21.07 2.34 -16.58
C LYS A 308 -20.92 2.44 -15.05
N ILE A 309 -20.66 3.64 -14.53
CA ILE A 309 -20.64 3.89 -13.08
C ILE A 309 -22.00 3.53 -12.49
N GLU A 310 -23.10 4.06 -13.05
CA GLU A 310 -24.46 3.76 -12.59
C GLU A 310 -24.79 2.27 -12.65
N LYS A 311 -24.36 1.57 -13.70
CA LYS A 311 -24.53 0.13 -13.82
C LYS A 311 -23.78 -0.62 -12.71
N VAL A 312 -22.54 -0.23 -12.41
CA VAL A 312 -21.75 -0.81 -11.32
C VAL A 312 -22.45 -0.63 -9.98
N ILE A 313 -22.91 0.59 -9.71
CA ILE A 313 -23.62 0.90 -8.46
C ILE A 313 -24.93 0.12 -8.35
N LYS A 314 -25.73 0.04 -9.40
CA LYS A 314 -26.96 -0.76 -9.42
C LYS A 314 -26.70 -2.24 -9.10
N ILE A 315 -25.64 -2.82 -9.68
CA ILE A 315 -25.24 -4.21 -9.38
C ILE A 315 -24.82 -4.34 -7.93
N LEU A 316 -23.97 -3.43 -7.42
CA LEU A 316 -23.49 -3.42 -6.05
C LEU A 316 -24.66 -3.37 -5.05
N VAL A 317 -25.60 -2.44 -5.24
CA VAL A 317 -26.81 -2.29 -4.40
C VAL A 317 -27.68 -3.55 -4.45
N LYS A 318 -27.87 -4.13 -5.65
CA LYS A 318 -28.63 -5.38 -5.80
C LYS A 318 -28.01 -6.52 -4.99
N ARG A 319 -26.68 -6.70 -5.12
CA ARG A 319 -25.97 -7.77 -4.40
C ARG A 319 -25.95 -7.54 -2.90
N TYR A 320 -25.76 -6.30 -2.47
CA TYR A 320 -25.89 -5.94 -1.06
C TYR A 320 -27.24 -6.34 -0.47
N LYS A 321 -28.35 -5.97 -1.12
CA LYS A 321 -29.71 -6.32 -0.67
C LYS A 321 -29.93 -7.84 -0.59
N GLN A 322 -29.39 -8.59 -1.56
CA GLN A 322 -29.46 -10.05 -1.55
C GLN A 322 -28.73 -10.66 -0.34
N ILE A 323 -27.51 -10.17 -0.04
CA ILE A 323 -26.71 -10.65 1.08
C ILE A 323 -27.39 -10.27 2.40
N LYS A 324 -27.91 -9.04 2.54
CA LYS A 324 -28.59 -8.57 3.75
C LYS A 324 -29.76 -9.47 4.12
N VAL A 325 -30.62 -9.80 3.16
CA VAL A 325 -31.76 -10.73 3.38
C VAL A 325 -31.30 -12.12 3.82
N LEU A 326 -30.19 -12.63 3.28
CA LEU A 326 -29.65 -13.94 3.68
C LEU A 326 -29.05 -13.94 5.08
N ASN A 327 -28.53 -12.80 5.54
CA ASN A 327 -27.95 -12.67 6.88
C ASN A 327 -28.99 -12.39 7.97
N GLU A 328 -30.21 -12.00 7.60
CA GLU A 328 -31.35 -11.77 8.52
C GLU A 328 -32.18 -13.05 8.77
N GLN A 329 -31.93 -14.13 8.04
CA GLN A 329 -32.53 -15.46 8.21
C GLN A 329 -31.66 -16.33 9.14
#